data_b9c9e13f5ad6be54e1c4eba4d7b8a43b
#
_entry.id   b9c9e13f5ad6be54e1c4eba4d7b8a43b
#
_cell.length_a   1.000
_cell.length_b   1.000
_cell.length_c   1.000
_cell.angle_alpha   90.00
_cell.angle_beta   90.00
_cell.angle_gamma   90.00
#
_symmetry.space_group_name_H-M   'P 1'
#
loop_
_entity.id
_entity.type
_entity.pdbx_description
1 polymer ?
#
loop_
_entity_poly.entity_id
_entity_poly.type
_entity_poly.pdbx_seq_one_letter_code
_entity_poly.pdbx_strand_id
1 'polypeptide(L)'
;MGKLETSPVRIKSFEFACRIVHYCDELKNNKDFEIASQLLKSGTSIGANTREAQRGVSAKDFKNKFGIALKEADETKYWLEILEATGREVPKDLMDRCEELIRIIVAIVKNS
;
A
#
# COMPACT_ATOMS: atom_id res chain seq x y z
N MET A 1 -20.46 11.57 2.13
CA MET A 1 -19.35 11.84 3.08
C MET A 1 -18.94 10.59 3.83
N GLY A 2 -19.83 10.03 4.63
CA GLY A 2 -19.54 8.80 5.36
C GLY A 2 -19.10 7.63 4.49
N LYS A 3 -19.60 7.55 3.26
CA LYS A 3 -19.26 6.49 2.33
C LYS A 3 -17.77 6.45 1.96
N LEU A 4 -17.13 7.61 1.79
CA LEU A 4 -15.70 7.67 1.46
C LEU A 4 -14.87 7.21 2.65
N GLU A 5 -15.21 7.66 3.84
CA GLU A 5 -14.47 7.33 5.06
C GLU A 5 -14.59 5.86 5.42
N THR A 6 -15.69 5.20 5.03
CA THR A 6 -15.93 3.80 5.33
C THR A 6 -15.66 2.87 4.14
N SER A 7 -15.12 3.39 3.01
CA SER A 7 -14.84 2.55 1.87
C SER A 7 -13.76 1.53 2.22
N PRO A 8 -13.93 0.27 1.75
CA PRO A 8 -12.97 -0.79 2.07
C PRO A 8 -11.53 -0.45 1.68
N VAL A 9 -11.32 0.17 0.52
CA VAL A 9 -9.96 0.50 0.08
C VAL A 9 -9.32 1.55 0.99
N ARG A 10 -10.11 2.50 1.49
CA ARG A 10 -9.58 3.53 2.39
C ARG A 10 -9.20 2.95 3.74
N ILE A 11 -10.07 2.13 4.31
CA ILE A 11 -9.84 1.49 5.61
C ILE A 11 -8.65 0.53 5.53
N LYS A 12 -8.66 -0.35 4.53
CA LYS A 12 -7.63 -1.38 4.39
C LYS A 12 -6.27 -0.80 4.06
N SER A 13 -6.21 0.25 3.24
CA SER A 13 -4.93 0.88 2.91
C SER A 13 -4.34 1.62 4.10
N PHE A 14 -5.19 2.19 4.96
CA PHE A 14 -4.72 2.81 6.20
C PHE A 14 -4.20 1.76 7.19
N GLU A 15 -4.97 0.69 7.41
CA GLU A 15 -4.54 -0.38 8.30
C GLU A 15 -3.24 -1.02 7.82
N PHE A 16 -3.12 -1.20 6.51
CA PHE A 16 -1.90 -1.73 5.92
C PHE A 16 -0.72 -0.79 6.16
N ALA A 17 -0.92 0.52 5.98
CA ALA A 17 0.14 1.50 6.24
C ALA A 17 0.64 1.41 7.68
N CYS A 18 -0.27 1.26 8.65
CA CYS A 18 0.11 1.09 10.05
C CYS A 18 0.94 -0.18 10.27
N ARG A 19 0.53 -1.29 9.64
CA ARG A 19 1.29 -2.54 9.72
C ARG A 19 2.69 -2.38 9.10
N ILE A 20 2.79 -1.67 7.99
CA ILE A 20 4.07 -1.40 7.33
C ILE A 20 4.98 -0.60 8.24
N VAL A 21 4.45 0.44 8.91
CA VAL A 21 5.25 1.24 9.84
C VAL A 21 5.85 0.35 10.94
N HIS A 22 5.03 -0.52 11.54
CA HIS A 22 5.51 -1.42 12.59
C HIS A 22 6.56 -2.40 12.07
N TYR A 23 6.34 -2.98 10.90
CA TYR A 23 7.31 -3.91 10.32
C TYR A 23 8.62 -3.20 9.97
N CYS A 24 8.54 -1.98 9.47
CA CYS A 24 9.74 -1.19 9.17
C CYS A 24 10.54 -0.86 10.44
N ASP A 25 9.86 -0.68 11.57
CA ASP A 25 10.56 -0.49 12.84
C ASP A 25 11.38 -1.74 13.20
N GLU A 26 10.83 -2.93 12.98
CA GLU A 26 11.57 -4.18 13.20
C GLU A 26 12.78 -4.29 12.26
N LEU A 27 12.60 -3.94 10.98
CA LEU A 27 13.71 -3.95 10.03
C LEU A 27 14.82 -2.99 10.45
N LYS A 28 14.47 -1.80 10.94
CA LYS A 28 15.44 -0.82 11.43
C LYS A 28 16.18 -1.34 12.66
N ASN A 29 15.48 -2.03 13.54
CA ASN A 29 16.12 -2.65 14.71
C ASN A 29 17.15 -3.71 14.29
N ASN A 30 16.93 -4.35 13.14
CA ASN A 30 17.86 -5.30 12.56
C ASN A 30 18.88 -4.63 11.62
N LYS A 31 18.91 -3.30 11.59
CA LYS A 31 19.82 -2.49 10.78
C LYS A 31 19.58 -2.58 9.26
N ASP A 32 18.40 -3.02 8.86
CA ASP A 32 17.99 -3.06 7.45
C ASP A 32 17.40 -1.71 7.02
N PHE A 33 18.19 -0.63 7.18
CA PHE A 33 17.70 0.75 7.03
C PHE A 33 17.27 1.09 5.60
N GLU A 34 18.04 0.69 4.61
CA GLU A 34 17.77 1.09 3.23
C GLU A 34 16.47 0.50 2.69
N ILE A 35 16.29 -0.81 2.89
CA ILE A 35 15.08 -1.45 2.40
C ILE A 35 13.86 -1.05 3.23
N ALA A 36 14.05 -0.81 4.53
CA ALA A 36 12.98 -0.29 5.39
C ALA A 36 12.47 1.06 4.88
N SER A 37 13.39 1.94 4.46
CA SER A 37 13.03 3.25 3.92
C SER A 37 12.19 3.13 2.64
N GLN A 38 12.60 2.26 1.72
CA GLN A 38 11.87 2.03 0.47
C GLN A 38 10.49 1.43 0.73
N LEU A 39 10.42 0.44 1.60
CA LEU A 39 9.17 -0.23 1.96
C LEU A 39 8.20 0.75 2.65
N LEU A 40 8.70 1.55 3.58
CA LEU A 40 7.90 2.55 4.28
C LEU A 40 7.29 3.53 3.28
N LYS A 41 8.09 4.04 2.37
CA LYS A 41 7.64 5.01 1.37
C LYS A 41 6.54 4.41 0.48
N SER A 42 6.77 3.25 -0.11
CA SER A 42 5.79 2.65 -1.01
C SER A 42 4.54 2.18 -0.26
N GLY A 43 4.71 1.53 0.89
CA GLY A 43 3.60 0.96 1.65
C GLY A 43 2.64 2.01 2.22
N THR A 44 3.15 3.18 2.59
CA THR A 44 2.31 4.28 3.09
C THR A 44 1.71 5.11 1.96
N SER A 45 2.33 5.10 0.77
CA SER A 45 1.84 5.86 -0.38
C SER A 45 0.55 5.29 -0.97
N ILE A 46 0.26 4.01 -0.75
CA ILE A 46 -0.98 3.40 -1.24
C ILE A 46 -2.18 4.14 -0.65
N GLY A 47 -2.23 4.26 0.66
CA GLY A 47 -3.33 4.94 1.34
C GLY A 47 -3.36 6.43 1.07
N ALA A 48 -2.20 7.08 0.98
CA ALA A 48 -2.12 8.50 0.68
C ALA A 48 -2.74 8.80 -0.69
N ASN A 49 -2.40 8.03 -1.71
CA ASN A 49 -2.95 8.22 -3.05
C ASN A 49 -4.44 7.84 -3.12
N THR A 50 -4.87 6.85 -2.34
CA THR A 50 -6.29 6.50 -2.23
C THR A 50 -7.10 7.69 -1.72
N ARG A 51 -6.62 8.35 -0.66
CA ARG A 51 -7.31 9.53 -0.12
C ARG A 51 -7.35 10.68 -1.10
N GLU A 52 -6.23 10.92 -1.79
CA GLU A 52 -6.18 11.97 -2.81
C GLU A 52 -7.12 11.67 -3.97
N ALA A 53 -7.21 10.40 -4.39
CA ALA A 53 -8.13 9.98 -5.43
C ALA A 53 -9.58 10.27 -5.04
N GLN A 54 -9.95 9.96 -3.80
CA GLN A 54 -11.32 10.14 -3.31
C GLN A 54 -11.71 11.60 -3.15
N ARG A 55 -10.73 12.50 -3.11
CA ARG A 55 -10.93 13.94 -3.09
C ARG A 55 -10.65 14.60 -4.44
N GLY A 56 -10.45 13.78 -5.47
CA GLY A 56 -10.14 14.26 -6.81
C GLY A 56 -11.23 15.11 -7.39
N VAL A 57 -10.84 16.09 -8.22
CA VAL A 57 -11.75 17.06 -8.81
C VAL A 57 -12.38 16.58 -10.11
N SER A 58 -11.94 15.45 -10.65
CA SER A 58 -12.44 14.90 -11.91
C SER A 58 -12.29 13.39 -11.94
N ALA A 59 -13.01 12.74 -12.86
CA ALA A 59 -12.90 11.31 -13.09
C ALA A 59 -11.47 10.93 -13.54
N LYS A 60 -10.84 11.78 -14.33
CA LYS A 60 -9.47 11.58 -14.78
C LYS A 60 -8.50 11.61 -13.61
N ASP A 61 -8.66 12.57 -12.71
CA ASP A 61 -7.82 12.70 -11.53
C ASP A 61 -7.98 11.49 -10.61
N PHE A 62 -9.22 11.04 -10.40
CA PHE A 62 -9.54 9.85 -9.63
C PHE A 62 -8.79 8.62 -10.17
N LYS A 63 -8.90 8.39 -11.48
CA LYS A 63 -8.25 7.25 -12.13
C LYS A 63 -6.73 7.33 -12.07
N ASN A 64 -6.19 8.54 -12.28
CA ASN A 64 -4.74 8.75 -12.22
C ASN A 64 -4.20 8.44 -10.82
N LYS A 65 -4.87 8.92 -9.78
CA LYS A 65 -4.41 8.71 -8.41
C LYS A 65 -4.51 7.25 -7.99
N PHE A 66 -5.57 6.55 -8.39
CA PHE A 66 -5.64 5.11 -8.12
C PHE A 66 -4.63 4.33 -8.95
N GLY A 67 -4.28 4.81 -10.14
CA GLY A 67 -3.19 4.22 -10.92
C GLY A 67 -1.86 4.32 -10.20
N ILE A 68 -1.59 5.47 -9.55
CA ILE A 68 -0.39 5.65 -8.74
C ILE A 68 -0.43 4.73 -7.51
N ALA A 69 -1.58 4.64 -6.86
CA ALA A 69 -1.75 3.74 -5.71
C ALA A 69 -1.44 2.29 -6.10
N LEU A 70 -1.90 1.85 -7.28
CA LEU A 70 -1.62 0.51 -7.78
C LEU A 70 -0.14 0.29 -7.99
N LYS A 71 0.53 1.26 -8.60
CA LYS A 71 1.98 1.21 -8.81
C LYS A 71 2.72 1.06 -7.48
N GLU A 72 2.31 1.83 -6.47
CA GLU A 72 2.92 1.76 -5.15
C GLU A 72 2.66 0.42 -4.47
N ALA A 73 1.48 -0.15 -4.67
CA ALA A 73 1.15 -1.46 -4.11
C ALA A 73 2.00 -2.56 -4.76
N ASP A 74 2.21 -2.50 -6.07
CA ASP A 74 3.08 -3.44 -6.78
C ASP A 74 4.52 -3.31 -6.30
N GLU A 75 5.00 -2.08 -6.09
CA GLU A 75 6.35 -1.84 -5.59
C GLU A 75 6.50 -2.38 -4.16
N THR A 76 5.49 -2.19 -3.33
CA THR A 76 5.48 -2.71 -1.97
C THR A 76 5.59 -4.24 -1.96
N LYS A 77 4.82 -4.90 -2.82
CA LYS A 77 4.89 -6.36 -2.96
C LYS A 77 6.30 -6.80 -3.37
N TYR A 78 6.91 -6.07 -4.29
CA TYR A 78 8.27 -6.36 -4.74
C TYR A 78 9.27 -6.30 -3.58
N TRP A 79 9.21 -5.27 -2.74
CA TRP A 79 10.09 -5.19 -1.58
C TRP A 79 9.85 -6.34 -0.59
N LEU A 80 8.59 -6.70 -0.37
CA LEU A 80 8.26 -7.84 0.51
C LEU A 80 8.81 -9.15 -0.03
N GLU A 81 8.73 -9.35 -1.35
CA GLU A 81 9.28 -10.54 -2.00
C GLU A 81 10.79 -10.60 -1.87
N ILE A 82 11.48 -9.47 -2.03
CA ILE A 82 12.92 -9.40 -1.85
C ILE A 82 13.31 -9.76 -0.41
N LEU A 83 12.57 -9.24 0.56
CA LEU A 83 12.83 -9.53 1.97
C LEU A 83 12.71 -11.03 2.26
N GLU A 84 11.67 -11.67 1.76
CA GLU A 84 11.50 -13.11 1.90
C GLU A 84 12.63 -13.88 1.22
N ALA A 85 12.93 -13.52 -0.02
CA ALA A 85 13.95 -14.21 -0.81
C ALA A 85 15.36 -14.08 -0.20
N THR A 86 15.59 -13.04 0.58
CA THR A 86 16.89 -12.79 1.22
C THR A 86 16.92 -13.26 2.68
N GLY A 87 15.93 -14.04 3.10
CA GLY A 87 15.95 -14.70 4.41
C GLY A 87 15.35 -13.92 5.57
N ARG A 88 14.72 -12.78 5.30
CA ARG A 88 13.99 -12.05 6.35
C ARG A 88 12.62 -12.65 6.53
N GLU A 89 12.15 -12.62 7.76
CA GLU A 89 10.80 -13.09 8.08
C GLU A 89 9.79 -12.00 7.76
N VAL A 90 8.94 -12.24 6.74
CA VAL A 90 7.85 -11.33 6.40
C VAL A 90 6.56 -11.92 6.95
N PRO A 91 5.84 -11.17 7.81
CA PRO A 91 4.56 -11.66 8.32
C PRO A 91 3.62 -12.01 7.17
N LYS A 92 3.00 -13.20 7.24
CA LYS A 92 2.13 -13.67 6.16
C LYS A 92 0.96 -12.72 5.93
N ASP A 93 0.40 -12.15 6.99
CA ASP A 93 -0.71 -11.21 6.86
C ASP A 93 -0.34 -9.97 6.06
N LEU A 94 0.91 -9.55 6.14
CA LEU A 94 1.39 -8.38 5.43
C LEU A 94 1.36 -8.60 3.91
N MET A 95 1.88 -9.74 3.47
CA MET A 95 1.82 -10.10 2.05
C MET A 95 0.38 -10.28 1.58
N ASP A 96 -0.44 -10.97 2.37
CA ASP A 96 -1.85 -11.21 2.03
C ASP A 96 -2.62 -9.89 1.90
N ARG A 97 -2.40 -8.95 2.83
CA ARG A 97 -3.04 -7.63 2.80
C ARG A 97 -2.59 -6.81 1.59
N CYS A 98 -1.32 -6.91 1.24
CA CYS A 98 -0.79 -6.22 0.06
C CYS A 98 -1.46 -6.74 -1.22
N GLU A 99 -1.54 -8.05 -1.35
CA GLU A 99 -2.18 -8.68 -2.52
C GLU A 99 -3.68 -8.36 -2.58
N GLU A 100 -4.35 -8.29 -1.44
CA GLU A 100 -5.74 -7.89 -1.39
C GLU A 100 -5.93 -6.46 -1.89
N LEU A 101 -5.07 -5.54 -1.45
CA LEU A 101 -5.12 -4.15 -1.92
C LEU A 101 -4.90 -4.05 -3.41
N ILE A 102 -3.97 -4.81 -3.95
CA ILE A 102 -3.73 -4.84 -5.40
C ILE A 102 -5.01 -5.24 -6.12
N ARG A 103 -5.68 -6.31 -5.68
CA ARG A 103 -6.92 -6.77 -6.31
C ARG A 103 -8.03 -5.72 -6.25
N ILE A 104 -8.18 -5.08 -5.10
CA ILE A 104 -9.20 -4.05 -4.92
C ILE A 104 -8.94 -2.87 -5.86
N ILE A 105 -7.69 -2.39 -5.89
CA ILE A 105 -7.33 -1.21 -6.68
C ILE A 105 -7.38 -1.51 -8.17
N VAL A 106 -6.96 -2.70 -8.60
CA VAL A 106 -7.09 -3.14 -9.99
C VAL A 106 -8.55 -3.05 -10.43
N ALA A 107 -9.47 -3.54 -9.60
CA ALA A 107 -10.90 -3.49 -9.91
C ALA A 107 -11.40 -2.04 -10.02
N ILE A 108 -10.93 -1.16 -9.13
CA ILE A 108 -11.32 0.26 -9.17
C ILE A 108 -10.82 0.92 -10.45
N VAL A 109 -9.57 0.72 -10.82
CA VAL A 109 -8.97 1.32 -12.02
C VAL A 109 -9.64 0.77 -13.27
N LYS A 110 -9.90 -0.52 -13.32
CA LYS A 110 -10.54 -1.19 -14.46
C LYS A 110 -11.96 -0.68 -14.71
N ASN A 111 -12.68 -0.35 -13.65
CA ASN A 111 -14.08 0.08 -13.73
C ASN A 111 -14.24 1.60 -13.77
N SER A 112 -13.17 2.33 -13.93
CA SER A 112 -13.23 3.81 -13.94
C SER A 112 -13.27 4.38 -15.35
#